data_312d6312ba550ec2a3b4ccd0dfb739a0
#
_entry.id   312d6312ba550ec2a3b4ccd0dfb739a0
#
_cell.length_a   1.000
_cell.length_b   1.000
_cell.length_c   1.000
_cell.angle_alpha   90.00
_cell.angle_beta   90.00
_cell.angle_gamma   90.00
#
_symmetry.space_group_name_H-M   'P 1'
#
loop_
_entity.id
_entity.type
_entity.pdbx_description
1 polymer ?
#
loop_
_entity_poly.entity_id
_entity_poly.type
_entity_poly.pdbx_seq_one_letter_code
_entity_poly.pdbx_strand_id
1 'polypeptide(L)'
;TDKVNAYSIDLKDYVTFGLNEEDAPRASWARYIFGVCREMIKRGVDVKGFNTAFSGDVPLGAGMSSSAALESTYAFALNDLFGENKIDKFELAKIGQATEHNYCGVNCGIMDQFASVFGKEGSLIRLDCRSLEYQYFPFKPEGYRLVLLDSVVKHELASSAYNKRRQSCEAAVAAIQKKHPHVEFLRDCTMDMLAEAKADISEEDYMRAEYVIEEIQRVLDVCDALERGDYETVGQKMYETHHGMSKLYEVSCEELDFLNDCAKECGVTGSRVMGGGFGGCTINLVKDELYDNFIEKAKESFK
;
A
#
# COMPACT_ATOMS: atom_id res chain seq x y z
N THR A 1 13.35 33.33 -0.05
CA THR A 1 14.44 32.33 0.08
C THR A 1 14.11 31.12 -0.76
N ASP A 2 15.10 30.38 -1.19
CA ASP A 2 14.99 29.11 -1.93
C ASP A 2 15.22 27.88 -1.02
N LYS A 3 15.17 28.09 0.30
CA LYS A 3 15.42 27.05 1.31
C LYS A 3 14.15 26.64 2.03
N VAL A 4 14.03 25.35 2.27
CA VAL A 4 13.01 24.75 3.13
C VAL A 4 13.66 24.37 4.45
N ASN A 5 13.05 24.82 5.55
CA ASN A 5 13.40 24.42 6.89
C ASN A 5 12.27 23.57 7.44
N ALA A 6 12.52 22.29 7.66
CA ALA A 6 11.53 21.33 8.08
C ALA A 6 11.89 20.74 9.46
N TYR A 7 10.91 20.67 10.36
CA TYR A 7 11.02 20.07 11.68
C TYR A 7 9.97 18.96 11.87
N SER A 8 10.43 17.75 12.10
CA SER A 8 9.56 16.64 12.50
C SER A 8 9.41 16.65 14.02
N ILE A 9 8.20 16.92 14.51
CA ILE A 9 7.91 16.99 15.95
C ILE A 9 8.10 15.61 16.60
N ASP A 10 7.62 14.56 15.94
CA ASP A 10 7.63 13.19 16.46
C ASP A 10 9.04 12.60 16.53
N LEU A 11 9.87 12.87 15.51
CA LEU A 11 11.28 12.43 15.46
C LEU A 11 12.23 13.40 16.18
N LYS A 12 11.75 14.59 16.57
CA LYS A 12 12.56 15.69 17.15
C LYS A 12 13.78 16.01 16.30
N ASP A 13 13.60 16.00 14.99
CA ASP A 13 14.66 16.14 14.00
C ASP A 13 14.39 17.34 13.08
N TYR A 14 15.46 18.02 12.69
CA TYR A 14 15.41 19.24 11.89
C TYR A 14 16.32 19.14 10.68
N VAL A 15 15.78 19.48 9.52
CA VAL A 15 16.52 19.46 8.25
C VAL A 15 16.30 20.76 7.49
N THR A 16 17.37 21.28 6.89
CA THR A 16 17.33 22.37 5.91
C THR A 16 17.82 21.85 4.57
N PHE A 17 17.11 22.14 3.49
CA PHE A 17 17.54 21.85 2.11
C PHE A 17 17.16 22.98 1.16
N GLY A 18 17.91 23.10 0.07
CA GLY A 18 17.63 24.04 -1.02
C GLY A 18 16.68 23.41 -2.05
N LEU A 19 15.74 24.21 -2.59
CA LEU A 19 14.83 23.76 -3.65
C LEU A 19 15.55 23.38 -4.96
N ASN A 20 16.77 23.94 -5.16
CA ASN A 20 17.58 23.73 -6.36
C ASN A 20 18.72 22.71 -6.15
N GLU A 21 18.81 22.07 -4.97
CA GLU A 21 19.82 21.05 -4.72
C GLU A 21 19.60 19.84 -5.63
N GLU A 22 20.68 19.23 -6.13
CA GLU A 22 20.60 18.03 -6.98
C GLU A 22 20.34 16.80 -6.15
N ASP A 23 20.96 16.70 -4.97
CA ASP A 23 20.88 15.57 -4.06
C ASP A 23 19.78 15.75 -3.02
N ALA A 24 19.00 14.69 -2.83
CA ALA A 24 17.99 14.64 -1.77
C ALA A 24 18.63 14.62 -0.36
N PRO A 25 17.96 15.16 0.66
CA PRO A 25 18.44 15.13 2.04
C PRO A 25 18.80 13.72 2.51
N ARG A 26 19.78 13.62 3.44
CA ARG A 26 20.18 12.32 4.02
C ARG A 26 19.10 11.73 4.91
N ALA A 27 18.37 12.56 5.66
CA ALA A 27 17.26 12.11 6.50
C ALA A 27 16.13 11.57 5.62
N SER A 28 15.75 10.31 5.82
CA SER A 28 14.78 9.60 4.98
C SER A 28 13.42 10.33 4.92
N TRP A 29 12.93 10.80 6.07
CA TRP A 29 11.65 11.53 6.14
C TRP A 29 11.66 12.84 5.35
N ALA A 30 12.81 13.53 5.29
CA ALA A 30 12.92 14.80 4.57
C ALA A 30 12.95 14.61 3.04
N ARG A 31 13.28 13.40 2.54
CA ARG A 31 13.24 13.07 1.11
C ARG A 31 11.83 13.15 0.54
N TYR A 32 10.81 12.79 1.32
CA TYR A 32 9.42 12.89 0.90
C TYR A 32 9.02 14.36 0.68
N ILE A 33 9.37 15.26 1.59
CA ILE A 33 9.09 16.70 1.45
C ILE A 33 9.87 17.29 0.28
N PHE A 34 11.17 16.96 0.19
CA PHE A 34 12.03 17.39 -0.91
C PHE A 34 11.48 16.94 -2.26
N GLY A 35 11.13 15.65 -2.38
CA GLY A 35 10.61 15.08 -3.61
C GLY A 35 9.30 15.71 -4.04
N VAL A 36 8.37 15.94 -3.12
CA VAL A 36 7.11 16.65 -3.42
C VAL A 36 7.40 18.06 -3.94
N CYS A 37 8.30 18.81 -3.30
CA CYS A 37 8.70 20.13 -3.79
C CYS A 37 9.24 20.06 -5.23
N ARG A 38 10.13 19.10 -5.50
CA ARG A 38 10.75 18.93 -6.82
C ARG A 38 9.72 18.52 -7.89
N GLU A 39 8.82 17.61 -7.54
CA GLU A 39 7.77 17.14 -8.47
C GLU A 39 6.72 18.24 -8.74
N MET A 40 6.41 19.10 -7.76
CA MET A 40 5.58 20.28 -7.96
C MET A 40 6.24 21.30 -8.90
N ILE A 41 7.54 21.58 -8.72
CA ILE A 41 8.31 22.48 -9.58
C ILE A 41 8.35 21.95 -11.02
N LYS A 42 8.56 20.63 -11.23
CA LYS A 42 8.51 20.02 -12.57
C LYS A 42 7.17 20.18 -13.28
N ARG A 43 6.09 20.34 -12.51
CA ARG A 43 4.72 20.63 -13.02
C ARG A 43 4.40 22.11 -13.15
N GLY A 44 5.40 22.96 -13.00
CA GLY A 44 5.28 24.41 -13.24
C GLY A 44 4.78 25.20 -12.03
N VAL A 45 4.73 24.60 -10.83
CA VAL A 45 4.43 25.34 -9.61
C VAL A 45 5.66 26.10 -9.15
N ASP A 46 5.55 27.40 -8.92
CA ASP A 46 6.63 28.26 -8.46
C ASP A 46 6.80 28.14 -6.93
N VAL A 47 7.23 26.96 -6.47
CA VAL A 47 7.46 26.69 -5.06
C VAL A 47 8.56 27.59 -4.52
N LYS A 48 8.29 28.31 -3.46
CA LYS A 48 9.25 29.15 -2.74
C LYS A 48 9.72 28.44 -1.48
N GLY A 49 10.83 28.93 -0.91
CA GLY A 49 11.30 28.46 0.39
C GLY A 49 10.29 28.75 1.50
N PHE A 50 10.15 27.81 2.42
CA PHE A 50 9.21 27.89 3.54
C PHE A 50 9.78 27.24 4.82
N ASN A 51 9.17 27.58 5.94
CA ASN A 51 9.40 26.92 7.20
C ASN A 51 8.20 26.04 7.54
N THR A 52 8.44 24.83 7.98
CA THR A 52 7.38 23.91 8.35
C THR A 52 7.73 23.10 9.58
N ALA A 53 6.72 22.81 10.38
CA ALA A 53 6.76 21.82 11.44
C ALA A 53 5.56 20.89 11.25
N PHE A 54 5.75 19.58 11.37
CA PHE A 54 4.70 18.60 11.21
C PHE A 54 4.77 17.51 12.27
N SER A 55 3.64 16.93 12.55
CA SER A 55 3.48 15.68 13.31
C SER A 55 2.40 14.83 12.66
N GLY A 56 2.34 13.56 12.98
CA GLY A 56 1.34 12.64 12.47
C GLY A 56 1.11 11.48 13.42
N ASP A 57 -0.12 11.00 13.42
CA ASP A 57 -0.56 9.84 14.20
C ASP A 57 -0.62 8.53 13.38
N VAL A 58 -0.24 8.59 12.10
CA VAL A 58 -0.07 7.38 11.27
C VAL A 58 1.20 6.66 11.72
N PRO A 59 1.10 5.43 12.26
CA PRO A 59 2.24 4.70 12.79
C PRO A 59 3.34 4.48 11.76
N LEU A 60 4.59 4.75 12.16
CA LEU A 60 5.74 4.59 11.27
C LEU A 60 6.13 3.12 11.13
N GLY A 61 6.22 2.64 9.90
CA GLY A 61 6.65 1.27 9.59
C GLY A 61 5.61 0.18 9.87
N ALA A 62 4.37 0.56 10.17
CA ALA A 62 3.27 -0.37 10.46
C ALA A 62 2.46 -0.78 9.20
N GLY A 63 2.94 -0.47 7.99
CA GLY A 63 2.22 -0.77 6.75
C GLY A 63 1.02 0.17 6.47
N MET A 64 0.86 1.24 7.26
CA MET A 64 -0.23 2.21 7.09
C MET A 64 0.13 3.38 6.17
N SER A 65 1.23 3.28 5.43
CA SER A 65 1.66 4.24 4.41
C SER A 65 1.84 5.67 4.94
N SER A 66 2.59 5.79 6.04
CA SER A 66 2.94 7.10 6.61
C SER A 66 3.71 7.99 5.61
N SER A 67 4.46 7.41 4.67
CA SER A 67 5.08 8.12 3.55
C SER A 67 4.05 8.80 2.66
N ALA A 68 3.07 8.05 2.17
CA ALA A 68 2.01 8.60 1.31
C ALA A 68 1.16 9.67 2.03
N ALA A 69 0.93 9.51 3.34
CA ALA A 69 0.26 10.52 4.15
C ALA A 69 1.06 11.83 4.21
N LEU A 70 2.38 11.74 4.44
CA LEU A 70 3.28 12.90 4.45
C LEU A 70 3.36 13.57 3.08
N GLU A 71 3.56 12.78 2.02
CA GLU A 71 3.60 13.25 0.62
C GLU A 71 2.32 13.98 0.23
N SER A 72 1.18 13.37 0.50
CA SER A 72 -0.14 13.97 0.19
C SER A 72 -0.36 15.26 0.95
N THR A 73 0.00 15.30 2.23
CA THR A 73 -0.11 16.51 3.07
C THR A 73 0.67 17.66 2.44
N TYR A 74 1.93 17.43 2.06
CA TYR A 74 2.74 18.49 1.43
C TYR A 74 2.28 18.80 0.01
N ALA A 75 1.82 17.82 -0.76
CA ALA A 75 1.29 18.05 -2.10
C ALA A 75 0.05 18.97 -2.05
N PHE A 76 -0.90 18.74 -1.14
CA PHE A 76 -2.04 19.62 -0.93
C PHE A 76 -1.61 21.00 -0.43
N ALA A 77 -0.75 21.08 0.59
CA ALA A 77 -0.30 22.36 1.16
C ALA A 77 0.44 23.22 0.12
N LEU A 78 1.35 22.63 -0.66
CA LEU A 78 2.09 23.38 -1.68
C LEU A 78 1.21 23.78 -2.88
N ASN A 79 0.21 22.97 -3.24
CA ASN A 79 -0.77 23.32 -4.24
C ASN A 79 -1.63 24.52 -3.81
N ASP A 80 -2.01 24.58 -2.53
CA ASP A 80 -2.74 25.72 -1.97
C ASP A 80 -1.86 26.96 -1.89
N LEU A 81 -0.65 26.84 -1.30
CA LEU A 81 0.23 27.98 -1.05
C LEU A 81 0.86 28.58 -2.32
N PHE A 82 1.20 27.76 -3.31
CA PHE A 82 2.00 28.17 -4.47
C PHE A 82 1.38 27.79 -5.81
N GLY A 83 0.45 26.82 -5.84
CA GLY A 83 -0.16 26.29 -7.05
C GLY A 83 -1.55 26.86 -7.36
N GLU A 84 -2.07 27.78 -6.53
CA GLU A 84 -3.42 28.35 -6.67
C GLU A 84 -4.51 27.24 -6.76
N ASN A 85 -4.27 26.08 -6.17
CA ASN A 85 -5.12 24.87 -6.24
C ASN A 85 -5.40 24.37 -7.67
N LYS A 86 -4.50 24.63 -8.62
CA LYS A 86 -4.67 24.26 -10.05
C LYS A 86 -4.31 22.80 -10.34
N ILE A 87 -3.54 22.14 -9.47
CA ILE A 87 -3.19 20.73 -9.63
C ILE A 87 -4.36 19.90 -9.11
N ASP A 88 -4.88 19.03 -9.95
CA ASP A 88 -5.98 18.15 -9.58
C ASP A 88 -5.52 16.97 -8.67
N LYS A 89 -6.48 16.30 -8.05
CA LYS A 89 -6.22 15.21 -7.12
C LYS A 89 -5.46 14.04 -7.73
N PHE A 90 -5.69 13.71 -9.01
CA PHE A 90 -4.95 12.61 -9.66
C PHE A 90 -3.48 12.96 -9.79
N GLU A 91 -3.18 14.20 -10.20
CA GLU A 91 -1.79 14.66 -10.27
C GLU A 91 -1.15 14.78 -8.89
N LEU A 92 -1.89 15.17 -7.84
CA LEU A 92 -1.36 15.16 -6.46
C LEU A 92 -0.96 13.75 -6.03
N ALA A 93 -1.77 12.72 -6.32
CA ALA A 93 -1.41 11.33 -6.04
C ALA A 93 -0.18 10.87 -6.84
N LYS A 94 -0.08 11.26 -8.13
CA LYS A 94 1.09 10.96 -8.96
C LYS A 94 2.36 11.67 -8.50
N ILE A 95 2.25 12.86 -7.91
CA ILE A 95 3.37 13.58 -7.30
C ILE A 95 3.96 12.75 -6.15
N GLY A 96 3.12 12.21 -5.27
CA GLY A 96 3.58 11.31 -4.20
C GLY A 96 4.29 10.07 -4.76
N GLN A 97 3.68 9.37 -5.72
CA GLN A 97 4.30 8.20 -6.34
C GLN A 97 5.64 8.55 -7.03
N ALA A 98 5.70 9.66 -7.76
CA ALA A 98 6.93 10.10 -8.40
C ALA A 98 8.02 10.49 -7.37
N THR A 99 7.62 10.96 -6.20
CA THR A 99 8.52 11.23 -5.07
C THR A 99 9.19 9.94 -4.59
N GLU A 100 8.42 8.87 -4.35
CA GLU A 100 8.95 7.55 -3.97
C GLU A 100 9.93 7.02 -5.03
N HIS A 101 9.57 7.08 -6.30
CA HIS A 101 10.39 6.57 -7.40
C HIS A 101 11.70 7.35 -7.56
N ASN A 102 11.63 8.68 -7.59
CA ASN A 102 12.75 9.52 -8.01
C ASN A 102 13.68 9.90 -6.86
N TYR A 103 13.19 9.91 -5.60
CA TYR A 103 13.94 10.45 -4.46
C TYR A 103 14.07 9.48 -3.28
N CYS A 104 13.21 8.44 -3.21
CA CYS A 104 13.27 7.44 -2.15
C CYS A 104 13.75 6.06 -2.64
N GLY A 105 13.81 5.84 -3.97
CA GLY A 105 14.31 4.60 -4.56
C GLY A 105 13.34 3.40 -4.43
N VAL A 106 12.04 3.67 -4.24
CA VAL A 106 11.00 2.65 -4.09
C VAL A 106 10.10 2.66 -5.32
N ASN A 107 10.10 1.57 -6.10
CA ASN A 107 9.25 1.44 -7.30
C ASN A 107 7.83 0.96 -6.93
N CYS A 108 7.15 1.71 -6.06
CA CYS A 108 5.80 1.40 -5.59
C CYS A 108 4.72 1.60 -6.67
N GLY A 109 3.55 0.96 -6.48
CA GLY A 109 2.32 1.33 -7.17
C GLY A 109 1.75 2.65 -6.65
N ILE A 110 0.61 3.10 -7.19
CA ILE A 110 -0.04 4.37 -6.80
C ILE A 110 -1.04 4.20 -5.65
N MET A 111 -1.28 2.97 -5.18
CA MET A 111 -2.39 2.62 -4.28
C MET A 111 -2.42 3.49 -3.02
N ASP A 112 -1.29 3.64 -2.34
CA ASP A 112 -1.20 4.31 -1.05
C ASP A 112 -1.43 5.82 -1.17
N GLN A 113 -0.81 6.45 -2.17
CA GLN A 113 -1.02 7.86 -2.47
C GLN A 113 -2.46 8.12 -2.91
N PHE A 114 -3.03 7.19 -3.71
CA PHE A 114 -4.41 7.31 -4.14
C PHE A 114 -5.38 7.20 -2.98
N ALA A 115 -5.18 6.23 -2.10
CA ALA A 115 -6.00 6.06 -0.89
C ALA A 115 -5.92 7.29 0.03
N SER A 116 -4.73 7.88 0.20
CA SER A 116 -4.52 9.08 1.01
C SER A 116 -5.24 10.32 0.43
N VAL A 117 -5.23 10.47 -0.90
CA VAL A 117 -5.82 11.64 -1.59
C VAL A 117 -7.33 11.51 -1.79
N PHE A 118 -7.84 10.28 -2.05
CA PHE A 118 -9.23 10.03 -2.42
C PHE A 118 -10.05 9.34 -1.33
N GLY A 119 -9.45 9.03 -0.17
CA GLY A 119 -10.16 8.41 0.94
C GLY A 119 -11.48 9.13 1.28
N LYS A 120 -12.53 8.34 1.55
CA LYS A 120 -13.87 8.84 1.89
C LYS A 120 -14.44 8.02 3.03
N GLU A 121 -14.98 8.70 4.03
CA GLU A 121 -15.63 8.08 5.19
C GLU A 121 -16.72 7.10 4.75
N GLY A 122 -16.79 5.95 5.43
CA GLY A 122 -17.78 4.90 5.20
C GLY A 122 -17.66 4.21 3.84
N SER A 123 -16.47 4.26 3.21
CA SER A 123 -16.27 3.70 1.88
C SER A 123 -14.89 3.05 1.74
N LEU A 124 -14.84 1.99 0.93
CA LEU A 124 -13.60 1.43 0.39
C LEU A 124 -13.48 1.81 -1.08
N ILE A 125 -12.24 1.94 -1.57
CA ILE A 125 -11.96 2.28 -2.95
C ILE A 125 -11.53 1.01 -3.70
N ARG A 126 -12.19 0.71 -4.82
CA ARG A 126 -11.65 -0.14 -5.86
C ARG A 126 -10.98 0.75 -6.89
N LEU A 127 -9.67 0.60 -7.06
CA LEU A 127 -8.87 1.37 -8.01
C LEU A 127 -8.37 0.46 -9.13
N ASP A 128 -8.59 0.86 -10.36
CA ASP A 128 -7.87 0.33 -11.51
C ASP A 128 -6.52 1.06 -11.63
N CYS A 129 -5.43 0.38 -11.27
CA CYS A 129 -4.09 1.00 -11.28
C CYS A 129 -3.54 1.30 -12.69
N ARG A 130 -4.19 0.82 -13.78
CA ARG A 130 -3.83 1.13 -15.18
C ARG A 130 -4.49 2.41 -15.67
N SER A 131 -5.84 2.47 -15.57
CA SER A 131 -6.64 3.60 -16.07
C SER A 131 -6.82 4.72 -15.04
N LEU A 132 -6.57 4.43 -13.76
CA LEU A 132 -6.91 5.25 -12.59
C LEU A 132 -8.42 5.48 -12.43
N GLU A 133 -9.25 4.71 -13.10
CA GLU A 133 -10.68 4.67 -12.81
C GLU A 133 -10.91 4.04 -11.44
N TYR A 134 -11.82 4.61 -10.69
CA TYR A 134 -12.09 4.15 -9.34
C TYR A 134 -13.58 4.18 -9.01
N GLN A 135 -13.95 3.35 -8.05
CA GLN A 135 -15.32 3.26 -7.54
C GLN A 135 -15.30 3.13 -6.03
N TYR A 136 -16.24 3.80 -5.36
CA TYR A 136 -16.46 3.63 -3.92
C TYR A 136 -17.46 2.52 -3.65
N PHE A 137 -17.12 1.67 -2.71
CA PHE A 137 -17.99 0.62 -2.18
C PHE A 137 -18.37 0.97 -0.74
N PRO A 138 -19.61 0.76 -0.31
CA PRO A 138 -20.03 1.06 1.05
C PRO A 138 -19.29 0.18 2.05
N PHE A 139 -18.78 0.81 3.11
CA PHE A 139 -18.15 0.10 4.22
C PHE A 139 -18.66 0.68 5.54
N LYS A 140 -19.73 0.07 6.05
CA LYS A 140 -20.38 0.42 7.33
C LYS A 140 -20.65 -0.88 8.08
N PRO A 141 -19.62 -1.54 8.58
CA PRO A 141 -19.75 -2.85 9.21
C PRO A 141 -20.33 -2.69 10.62
N GLU A 142 -21.65 -2.54 10.72
CA GLU A 142 -22.34 -2.51 12.01
C GLU A 142 -22.08 -3.80 12.80
N GLY A 143 -21.68 -3.66 14.06
CA GLY A 143 -21.29 -4.79 14.91
C GLY A 143 -19.88 -5.35 14.65
N TYR A 144 -19.08 -4.66 13.85
CA TYR A 144 -17.68 -5.03 13.58
C TYR A 144 -16.73 -3.86 13.79
N ARG A 145 -15.48 -4.19 14.08
CA ARG A 145 -14.34 -3.25 14.13
C ARG A 145 -13.25 -3.69 13.18
N LEU A 146 -12.56 -2.72 12.56
CA LEU A 146 -11.26 -2.96 11.96
C LEU A 146 -10.19 -2.83 13.02
N VAL A 147 -9.42 -3.89 13.21
CA VAL A 147 -8.34 -3.95 14.19
C VAL A 147 -7.03 -4.19 13.47
N LEU A 148 -6.04 -3.36 13.74
CA LEU A 148 -4.68 -3.54 13.23
C LEU A 148 -3.81 -4.10 14.35
N LEU A 149 -3.10 -5.20 14.06
CA LEU A 149 -2.09 -5.76 14.95
C LEU A 149 -0.73 -5.61 14.28
N ASP A 150 0.14 -4.82 14.90
CA ASP A 150 1.51 -4.59 14.42
C ASP A 150 2.40 -5.76 14.82
N SER A 151 3.04 -6.39 13.83
CA SER A 151 4.02 -7.45 14.05
C SER A 151 5.34 -6.95 14.64
N VAL A 152 5.53 -5.62 14.70
CA VAL A 152 6.78 -4.96 15.13
C VAL A 152 7.99 -5.36 14.26
N VAL A 153 7.79 -6.16 13.22
CA VAL A 153 8.85 -6.57 12.29
C VAL A 153 9.10 -5.46 11.28
N LYS A 154 10.36 -5.00 11.24
CA LYS A 154 10.84 -4.03 10.24
C LYS A 154 11.90 -4.71 9.38
N HIS A 155 11.58 -4.97 8.13
CA HIS A 155 12.54 -5.57 7.20
C HIS A 155 13.40 -4.50 6.50
N GLU A 156 14.71 -4.51 6.76
CA GLU A 156 15.68 -3.64 6.06
C GLU A 156 15.75 -3.95 4.54
N LEU A 157 15.42 -5.17 4.13
CA LEU A 157 15.48 -5.65 2.75
C LEU A 157 14.12 -5.67 2.03
N ALA A 158 13.08 -5.09 2.61
CA ALA A 158 11.72 -5.12 2.05
C ALA A 158 11.66 -4.59 0.60
N SER A 159 12.38 -3.51 0.30
CA SER A 159 12.40 -2.94 -1.05
C SER A 159 13.01 -3.88 -2.10
N SER A 160 14.09 -4.60 -1.77
CA SER A 160 14.72 -5.55 -2.68
C SER A 160 13.86 -6.80 -2.89
N ALA A 161 13.22 -7.29 -1.84
CA ALA A 161 12.30 -8.42 -1.91
C ALA A 161 11.03 -8.07 -2.70
N TYR A 162 10.48 -6.88 -2.49
CA TYR A 162 9.36 -6.34 -3.27
C TYR A 162 9.69 -6.28 -4.77
N ASN A 163 10.86 -5.75 -5.13
CA ASN A 163 11.28 -5.68 -6.51
C ASN A 163 11.43 -7.07 -7.16
N LYS A 164 11.86 -8.10 -6.41
CA LYS A 164 11.88 -9.48 -6.90
C LYS A 164 10.47 -10.02 -7.21
N ARG A 165 9.46 -9.68 -6.41
CA ARG A 165 8.06 -10.06 -6.68
C ARG A 165 7.56 -9.46 -8.00
N ARG A 166 7.89 -8.19 -8.23
CA ARG A 166 7.60 -7.51 -9.48
C ARG A 166 8.27 -8.19 -10.67
N GLN A 167 9.56 -8.52 -10.55
CA GLN A 167 10.31 -9.25 -11.59
C GLN A 167 9.67 -10.60 -11.92
N SER A 168 9.20 -11.36 -10.91
CA SER A 168 8.47 -12.61 -11.13
C SER A 168 7.18 -12.40 -11.95
N CYS A 169 6.41 -11.36 -11.63
CA CYS A 169 5.21 -11.02 -12.42
C CYS A 169 5.57 -10.67 -13.87
N GLU A 170 6.63 -9.89 -14.08
CA GLU A 170 7.11 -9.50 -15.41
C GLU A 170 7.63 -10.72 -16.20
N ALA A 171 8.33 -11.65 -15.55
CA ALA A 171 8.80 -12.90 -16.16
C ALA A 171 7.62 -13.78 -16.60
N ALA A 172 6.59 -13.89 -15.75
CA ALA A 172 5.37 -14.64 -16.10
C ALA A 172 4.65 -14.04 -17.31
N VAL A 173 4.48 -12.71 -17.34
CA VAL A 173 3.89 -12.01 -18.49
C VAL A 173 4.70 -12.27 -19.75
N ALA A 174 6.03 -12.15 -19.71
CA ALA A 174 6.90 -12.40 -20.86
C ALA A 174 6.78 -13.84 -21.40
N ALA A 175 6.61 -14.84 -20.52
CA ALA A 175 6.38 -16.22 -20.93
C ALA A 175 5.00 -16.40 -21.58
N ILE A 176 3.95 -15.81 -21.00
CA ILE A 176 2.57 -15.88 -21.53
C ILE A 176 2.48 -15.18 -22.90
N GLN A 177 3.15 -14.06 -23.08
CA GLN A 177 3.16 -13.27 -24.33
C GLN A 177 3.65 -14.08 -25.55
N LYS A 178 4.45 -15.13 -25.36
CA LYS A 178 4.89 -16.00 -26.47
C LYS A 178 3.72 -16.64 -27.22
N LYS A 179 2.64 -16.93 -26.50
CA LYS A 179 1.40 -17.54 -27.07
C LYS A 179 0.24 -16.53 -27.15
N HIS A 180 0.25 -15.54 -26.26
CA HIS A 180 -0.81 -14.53 -26.10
C HIS A 180 -0.24 -13.11 -26.22
N PRO A 181 0.14 -12.62 -27.41
CA PRO A 181 0.87 -11.36 -27.61
C PRO A 181 0.11 -10.10 -27.16
N HIS A 182 -1.21 -10.20 -26.94
CA HIS A 182 -2.05 -9.10 -26.49
C HIS A 182 -1.99 -8.84 -24.98
N VAL A 183 -1.41 -9.78 -24.22
CA VAL A 183 -1.26 -9.65 -22.76
C VAL A 183 -0.19 -8.60 -22.46
N GLU A 184 -0.51 -7.61 -21.69
CA GLU A 184 0.44 -6.57 -21.21
C GLU A 184 0.80 -6.76 -19.74
N PHE A 185 -0.17 -7.23 -18.93
CA PHE A 185 -0.02 -7.42 -17.48
C PHE A 185 -0.74 -8.69 -17.02
N LEU A 186 -0.46 -9.17 -15.82
CA LEU A 186 -1.15 -10.36 -15.25
C LEU A 186 -2.67 -10.18 -15.14
N ARG A 187 -3.18 -8.95 -15.07
CA ARG A 187 -4.62 -8.68 -15.11
C ARG A 187 -5.30 -9.06 -16.43
N ASP A 188 -4.53 -9.20 -17.50
CA ASP A 188 -5.03 -9.61 -18.80
C ASP A 188 -4.98 -11.14 -18.97
N CYS A 189 -4.44 -11.85 -17.94
CA CYS A 189 -4.22 -13.28 -17.97
C CYS A 189 -5.38 -14.05 -17.33
N THR A 190 -5.59 -15.26 -17.84
CA THR A 190 -6.40 -16.28 -17.18
C THR A 190 -5.50 -17.38 -16.61
N MET A 191 -6.04 -18.20 -15.71
CA MET A 191 -5.32 -19.37 -15.19
C MET A 191 -4.93 -20.36 -16.29
N ASP A 192 -5.75 -20.49 -17.34
CA ASP A 192 -5.44 -21.33 -18.49
C ASP A 192 -4.22 -20.83 -19.27
N MET A 193 -4.13 -19.52 -19.51
CA MET A 193 -2.96 -18.89 -20.15
C MET A 193 -1.69 -19.09 -19.33
N LEU A 194 -1.77 -18.98 -18.00
CA LEU A 194 -0.66 -19.26 -17.10
C LEU A 194 -0.24 -20.74 -17.16
N ALA A 195 -1.22 -21.66 -17.14
CA ALA A 195 -0.96 -23.09 -17.25
C ALA A 195 -0.28 -23.46 -18.59
N GLU A 196 -0.67 -22.85 -19.69
CA GLU A 196 -0.03 -23.02 -20.99
C GLU A 196 1.43 -22.54 -21.04
N ALA A 197 1.79 -21.56 -20.22
CA ALA A 197 3.15 -21.02 -20.11
C ALA A 197 4.03 -21.76 -19.10
N LYS A 198 3.50 -22.77 -18.38
CA LYS A 198 4.17 -23.44 -17.26
C LYS A 198 5.56 -24.01 -17.59
N ALA A 199 5.76 -24.49 -18.82
CA ALA A 199 7.06 -25.04 -19.26
C ALA A 199 8.14 -23.95 -19.50
N ASP A 200 7.73 -22.69 -19.66
CA ASP A 200 8.58 -21.55 -19.99
C ASP A 200 8.90 -20.64 -18.80
N ILE A 201 8.45 -21.01 -17.61
CA ILE A 201 8.51 -20.16 -16.40
C ILE A 201 9.00 -21.00 -15.23
N SER A 202 9.72 -20.39 -14.28
CA SER A 202 10.10 -21.05 -13.04
C SER A 202 8.89 -21.40 -12.18
N GLU A 203 9.00 -22.42 -11.31
CA GLU A 203 7.94 -22.76 -10.37
C GLU A 203 7.61 -21.60 -9.44
N GLU A 204 8.64 -20.89 -8.98
CA GLU A 204 8.51 -19.72 -8.13
C GLU A 204 7.72 -18.59 -8.82
N ASP A 205 8.06 -18.26 -10.06
CA ASP A 205 7.37 -17.21 -10.82
C ASP A 205 5.94 -17.63 -11.17
N TYR A 206 5.72 -18.94 -11.42
CA TYR A 206 4.40 -19.51 -11.64
C TYR A 206 3.49 -19.32 -10.43
N MET A 207 3.94 -19.72 -9.22
CA MET A 207 3.17 -19.56 -7.98
C MET A 207 2.84 -18.09 -7.69
N ARG A 208 3.79 -17.20 -7.90
CA ARG A 208 3.58 -15.75 -7.71
C ARG A 208 2.58 -15.17 -8.68
N ALA A 209 2.63 -15.58 -9.96
CA ALA A 209 1.67 -15.16 -10.97
C ALA A 209 0.26 -15.72 -10.70
N GLU A 210 0.16 -16.98 -10.27
CA GLU A 210 -1.08 -17.63 -9.84
C GLU A 210 -1.77 -16.82 -8.77
N TYR A 211 -1.05 -16.49 -7.69
CA TYR A 211 -1.58 -15.63 -6.63
C TYR A 211 -2.15 -14.31 -7.16
N VAL A 212 -1.39 -13.61 -8.03
CA VAL A 212 -1.82 -12.30 -8.53
C VAL A 212 -3.09 -12.41 -9.39
N ILE A 213 -3.18 -13.42 -10.26
CA ILE A 213 -4.37 -13.65 -11.09
C ILE A 213 -5.59 -13.95 -10.21
N GLU A 214 -5.44 -14.82 -9.22
CA GLU A 214 -6.52 -15.14 -8.28
C GLU A 214 -6.91 -13.92 -7.43
N GLU A 215 -5.93 -13.13 -6.96
CA GLU A 215 -6.17 -11.95 -6.12
C GLU A 215 -6.99 -10.89 -6.84
N ILE A 216 -6.76 -10.71 -8.14
CA ILE A 216 -7.58 -9.82 -8.98
C ILE A 216 -9.05 -10.24 -8.95
N GLN A 217 -9.35 -11.53 -9.03
CA GLN A 217 -10.73 -12.01 -8.91
C GLN A 217 -11.28 -11.84 -7.50
N ARG A 218 -10.47 -12.10 -6.45
CA ARG A 218 -10.88 -11.88 -5.06
C ARG A 218 -11.28 -10.44 -4.78
N VAL A 219 -10.62 -9.45 -5.39
CA VAL A 219 -11.02 -8.04 -5.27
C VAL A 219 -12.44 -7.83 -5.79
N LEU A 220 -12.81 -8.43 -6.92
CA LEU A 220 -14.16 -8.32 -7.49
C LEU A 220 -15.19 -9.01 -6.58
N ASP A 221 -14.88 -10.21 -6.09
CA ASP A 221 -15.75 -10.95 -5.16
C ASP A 221 -16.02 -10.14 -3.87
N VAL A 222 -14.99 -9.46 -3.34
CA VAL A 222 -15.12 -8.58 -2.17
C VAL A 222 -15.99 -7.36 -2.47
N CYS A 223 -15.84 -6.75 -3.66
CA CYS A 223 -16.68 -5.64 -4.07
C CYS A 223 -18.16 -6.04 -4.10
N ASP A 224 -18.48 -7.19 -4.69
CA ASP A 224 -19.85 -7.72 -4.73
C ASP A 224 -20.38 -8.06 -3.34
N ALA A 225 -19.54 -8.58 -2.44
CA ALA A 225 -19.92 -8.85 -1.06
C ALA A 225 -20.21 -7.57 -0.27
N LEU A 226 -19.40 -6.53 -0.46
CA LEU A 226 -19.60 -5.22 0.18
C LEU A 226 -20.91 -4.56 -0.25
N GLU A 227 -21.29 -4.65 -1.53
CA GLU A 227 -22.58 -4.13 -2.01
C GLU A 227 -23.78 -4.82 -1.36
N ARG A 228 -23.64 -6.10 -1.00
CA ARG A 228 -24.67 -6.87 -0.28
C ARG A 228 -24.58 -6.76 1.24
N GLY A 229 -23.56 -6.10 1.78
CA GLY A 229 -23.29 -6.07 3.23
C GLY A 229 -22.86 -7.43 3.80
N ASP A 230 -22.34 -8.33 2.96
CA ASP A 230 -21.91 -9.69 3.33
C ASP A 230 -20.47 -9.68 3.87
N TYR A 231 -20.33 -9.28 5.12
CA TYR A 231 -19.03 -9.20 5.80
C TYR A 231 -18.40 -10.56 6.11
N GLU A 232 -19.20 -11.64 6.16
CA GLU A 232 -18.66 -13.00 6.33
C GLU A 232 -17.88 -13.42 5.07
N THR A 233 -18.43 -13.18 3.88
CA THR A 233 -17.70 -13.41 2.62
C THR A 233 -16.46 -12.51 2.50
N VAL A 234 -16.55 -11.22 2.90
CA VAL A 234 -15.38 -10.33 2.94
C VAL A 234 -14.28 -10.93 3.82
N GLY A 235 -14.63 -11.40 5.02
CA GLY A 235 -13.68 -12.01 5.95
C GLY A 235 -13.04 -13.29 5.42
N GLN A 236 -13.85 -14.17 4.81
CA GLN A 236 -13.31 -15.36 4.15
C GLN A 236 -12.28 -15.01 3.08
N LYS A 237 -12.57 -14.03 2.22
CA LYS A 237 -11.65 -13.56 1.17
C LYS A 237 -10.38 -12.94 1.76
N MET A 238 -10.45 -12.29 2.92
CA MET A 238 -9.26 -11.82 3.63
C MET A 238 -8.35 -12.97 4.02
N TYR A 239 -8.88 -14.08 4.53
CA TYR A 239 -8.09 -15.27 4.85
C TYR A 239 -7.50 -15.95 3.61
N GLU A 240 -8.25 -16.03 2.51
CA GLU A 240 -7.76 -16.54 1.22
C GLU A 240 -6.59 -15.69 0.72
N THR A 241 -6.72 -14.36 0.77
CA THR A 241 -5.64 -13.41 0.44
C THR A 241 -4.41 -13.65 1.31
N HIS A 242 -4.58 -13.76 2.64
CA HIS A 242 -3.44 -13.99 3.54
C HIS A 242 -2.71 -15.30 3.19
N HIS A 243 -3.47 -16.38 2.95
CA HIS A 243 -2.88 -17.66 2.54
C HIS A 243 -2.04 -17.50 1.27
N GLY A 244 -2.58 -16.84 0.25
CA GLY A 244 -1.86 -16.58 -1.00
C GLY A 244 -0.62 -15.70 -0.79
N MET A 245 -0.73 -14.65 0.03
CA MET A 245 0.40 -13.79 0.38
C MET A 245 1.51 -14.54 1.12
N SER A 246 1.14 -15.46 2.02
CA SER A 246 2.09 -16.26 2.81
C SER A 246 2.72 -17.41 1.99
N LYS A 247 1.93 -18.16 1.24
CA LYS A 247 2.37 -19.44 0.65
C LYS A 247 2.72 -19.37 -0.83
N LEU A 248 2.10 -18.47 -1.59
CA LEU A 248 2.32 -18.37 -3.04
C LEU A 248 3.17 -17.16 -3.41
N TYR A 249 2.87 -16.01 -2.82
CA TYR A 249 3.59 -14.77 -3.11
C TYR A 249 4.77 -14.52 -2.17
N GLU A 250 4.80 -15.21 -1.04
CA GLU A 250 5.87 -15.21 -0.04
C GLU A 250 6.26 -13.80 0.43
N VAL A 251 5.25 -13.02 0.83
CA VAL A 251 5.41 -11.67 1.38
C VAL A 251 4.99 -11.57 2.84
N SER A 252 4.61 -12.67 3.48
CA SER A 252 4.36 -12.73 4.91
C SER A 252 5.66 -12.97 5.70
N CYS A 253 5.56 -13.02 7.01
CA CYS A 253 6.60 -13.46 7.93
C CYS A 253 5.96 -14.29 9.06
N GLU A 254 6.80 -14.95 9.88
CA GLU A 254 6.32 -15.83 10.94
C GLU A 254 5.37 -15.11 11.91
N GLU A 255 5.67 -13.86 12.23
CA GLU A 255 4.88 -13.03 13.15
C GLU A 255 3.51 -12.66 12.54
N LEU A 256 3.47 -12.33 11.25
CA LEU A 256 2.21 -12.03 10.56
C LEU A 256 1.34 -13.29 10.40
N ASP A 257 1.94 -14.44 10.07
CA ASP A 257 1.26 -15.72 9.99
C ASP A 257 0.71 -16.10 11.38
N PHE A 258 1.50 -15.92 12.44
CA PHE A 258 1.08 -16.16 13.81
C PHE A 258 -0.12 -15.29 14.23
N LEU A 259 -0.09 -13.98 13.92
CA LEU A 259 -1.22 -13.07 14.21
C LEU A 259 -2.47 -13.46 13.44
N ASN A 260 -2.33 -13.92 12.20
CA ASN A 260 -3.44 -14.43 11.40
C ASN A 260 -4.04 -15.73 11.99
N ASP A 261 -3.19 -16.65 12.43
CA ASP A 261 -3.64 -17.89 13.06
C ASP A 261 -4.32 -17.61 14.42
N CYS A 262 -3.78 -16.68 15.22
CA CYS A 262 -4.43 -16.21 16.44
C CYS A 262 -5.84 -15.65 16.16
N ALA A 263 -6.00 -14.87 15.07
CA ALA A 263 -7.30 -14.36 14.66
C ALA A 263 -8.28 -15.50 14.30
N LYS A 264 -7.84 -16.53 13.57
CA LYS A 264 -8.65 -17.72 13.25
C LYS A 264 -9.10 -18.46 14.52
N GLU A 265 -8.18 -18.69 15.44
CA GLU A 265 -8.47 -19.38 16.71
C GLU A 265 -9.46 -18.61 17.59
N CYS A 266 -9.45 -17.27 17.52
CA CYS A 266 -10.41 -16.42 18.20
C CYS A 266 -11.76 -16.31 17.48
N GLY A 267 -11.93 -16.92 16.31
CA GLY A 267 -13.15 -16.83 15.51
C GLY A 267 -13.37 -15.45 14.85
N VAL A 268 -12.29 -14.70 14.64
CA VAL A 268 -12.31 -13.41 13.94
C VAL A 268 -12.80 -13.61 12.51
N THR A 269 -13.70 -12.77 12.03
CA THR A 269 -14.38 -12.92 10.74
C THR A 269 -13.41 -12.91 9.57
N GLY A 270 -12.38 -12.06 9.61
CA GLY A 270 -11.35 -12.03 8.56
C GLY A 270 -10.05 -11.41 9.04
N SER A 271 -8.93 -11.90 8.54
CA SER A 271 -7.60 -11.39 8.84
C SER A 271 -6.67 -11.58 7.65
N ARG A 272 -5.81 -10.59 7.38
CA ARG A 272 -4.76 -10.67 6.36
C ARG A 272 -3.63 -9.69 6.63
N VAL A 273 -2.51 -9.91 5.98
CA VAL A 273 -1.44 -8.90 5.88
C VAL A 273 -2.00 -7.63 5.25
N MET A 274 -1.60 -6.48 5.77
CA MET A 274 -1.91 -5.16 5.22
C MET A 274 -0.72 -4.61 4.43
N GLY A 275 -1.00 -4.06 3.23
CA GLY A 275 0.03 -3.49 2.35
C GLY A 275 0.91 -4.53 1.67
N GLY A 276 2.18 -4.18 1.46
CA GLY A 276 3.14 -4.97 0.68
C GLY A 276 3.73 -6.19 1.40
N GLY A 277 3.45 -6.37 2.69
CA GLY A 277 4.02 -7.46 3.48
C GLY A 277 5.44 -7.19 3.99
N PHE A 278 6.19 -8.26 4.24
CA PHE A 278 7.53 -8.25 4.83
C PHE A 278 7.59 -7.62 6.23
N GLY A 279 6.55 -7.72 7.01
CA GLY A 279 6.33 -7.08 8.31
C GLY A 279 5.14 -6.12 8.27
N GLY A 280 5.08 -5.19 9.21
CA GLY A 280 3.94 -4.30 9.39
C GLY A 280 2.77 -4.97 10.11
N CYS A 281 1.54 -4.69 9.70
CA CYS A 281 0.35 -5.12 10.42
C CYS A 281 -0.43 -6.23 9.72
N THR A 282 -1.21 -6.98 10.51
CA THR A 282 -2.43 -7.61 10.01
C THR A 282 -3.61 -6.65 10.16
N ILE A 283 -4.53 -6.66 9.17
CA ILE A 283 -5.85 -6.02 9.26
C ILE A 283 -6.89 -7.09 9.55
N ASN A 284 -7.69 -6.86 10.57
CA ASN A 284 -8.64 -7.83 11.10
C ASN A 284 -10.05 -7.25 11.14
N LEU A 285 -11.03 -7.99 10.60
CA LEU A 285 -12.46 -7.65 10.68
C LEU A 285 -13.06 -8.44 11.85
N VAL A 286 -13.26 -7.76 12.96
CA VAL A 286 -13.57 -8.38 14.27
C VAL A 286 -14.98 -8.02 14.70
N LYS A 287 -15.83 -9.01 15.02
CA LYS A 287 -17.12 -8.75 15.65
C LYS A 287 -16.93 -8.08 17.01
N ASP A 288 -17.78 -7.13 17.34
CA ASP A 288 -17.69 -6.37 18.60
C ASP A 288 -17.63 -7.29 19.82
N GLU A 289 -18.39 -8.39 19.81
CA GLU A 289 -18.43 -9.39 20.89
C GLU A 289 -17.13 -10.18 21.07
N LEU A 290 -16.29 -10.26 20.04
CA LEU A 290 -15.02 -10.99 20.06
C LEU A 290 -13.82 -10.07 20.35
N TYR A 291 -14.01 -8.76 20.31
CA TYR A 291 -12.93 -7.78 20.35
C TYR A 291 -12.03 -7.94 21.58
N ASP A 292 -12.59 -7.92 22.77
CA ASP A 292 -11.81 -7.95 24.01
C ASP A 292 -11.01 -9.26 24.13
N ASN A 293 -11.65 -10.40 23.86
CA ASN A 293 -11.02 -11.73 23.88
C ASN A 293 -9.86 -11.83 22.85
N PHE A 294 -10.07 -11.30 21.63
CA PHE A 294 -9.07 -11.29 20.60
C PHE A 294 -7.84 -10.44 20.97
N ILE A 295 -8.09 -9.23 21.49
CA ILE A 295 -6.99 -8.32 21.91
C ILE A 295 -6.20 -8.91 23.11
N GLU A 296 -6.89 -9.51 24.08
CA GLU A 296 -6.24 -10.14 25.23
C GLU A 296 -5.35 -11.30 24.77
N LYS A 297 -5.90 -12.23 23.98
CA LYS A 297 -5.16 -13.37 23.45
C LYS A 297 -3.97 -12.95 22.57
N ALA A 298 -4.15 -11.97 21.68
CA ALA A 298 -3.05 -11.46 20.87
C ALA A 298 -1.91 -10.88 21.73
N LYS A 299 -2.23 -10.09 22.77
CA LYS A 299 -1.23 -9.53 23.69
C LYS A 299 -0.52 -10.58 24.55
N GLU A 300 -1.21 -11.64 24.96
CA GLU A 300 -0.62 -12.72 25.77
C GLU A 300 0.32 -13.61 24.95
N SER A 301 -0.04 -13.87 23.70
CA SER A 301 0.66 -14.78 22.83
C SER A 301 1.82 -14.14 22.08
N PHE A 302 1.79 -12.80 21.89
CA PHE A 302 2.79 -12.02 21.17
C PHE A 302 3.74 -11.31 22.13
N LYS A 303 4.40 -12.08 23.03
CA LYS A 303 5.37 -11.57 24.02
C LYS A 303 6.81 -11.87 23.61
#